data_d601fc1e2f3780ebe586da3db6bc7c2b
#
_entry.id   d601fc1e2f3780ebe586da3db6bc7c2b
#
_cell.length_a   1.000
_cell.length_b   1.000
_cell.length_c   1.000
_cell.angle_alpha   90.00
_cell.angle_beta   90.00
_cell.angle_gamma   90.00
#
_symmetry.space_group_name_H-M   'P 1'
#
loop_
_entity.id
_entity.type
_entity.pdbx_description
1 polymer ?
#
loop_
_entity_poly.entity_id
_entity_poly.type
_entity_poly.pdbx_seq_one_letter_code
_entity_poly.pdbx_strand_id
1 'polypeptide(L)'
;MQPKTDLSAFHTHKPRSIVVVPVLNESPEISAAPVFISTITRPLAERGYYVFPVYLTDLILRDFGLAEAGHIHQLDTQRLYELFGADAALFVIIKDWSSKYILLSSTVAVEMDYLLKDTRTGTVLWQSRERVVQGSGAAGGGLIGMAITAAVNAMFTDYLPLARQANSQAFLPPRGLPAGPYHAEYGRDQEKF
;
A
#
# COMPACT_ATOMS: atom_id res chain seq x y z
N MET A 1 3.36 17.97 16.39
CA MET A 1 4.52 17.61 15.53
C MET A 1 4.52 16.09 15.47
N GLN A 2 4.23 15.50 14.33
CA GLN A 2 4.29 14.02 14.18
C GLN A 2 5.77 13.62 14.13
N PRO A 3 6.16 12.49 14.74
CA PRO A 3 7.54 12.04 14.69
C PRO A 3 7.96 11.79 13.23
N LYS A 4 9.18 12.23 12.89
CA LYS A 4 9.80 11.90 11.60
C LYS A 4 9.96 10.38 11.49
N THR A 5 9.71 9.85 10.30
CA THR A 5 9.99 8.44 10.01
C THR A 5 11.49 8.21 10.07
N ASP A 6 11.92 7.20 10.85
CA ASP A 6 13.35 6.81 10.85
C ASP A 6 13.66 6.05 9.56
N LEU A 7 14.45 6.65 8.70
CA LEU A 7 14.89 6.10 7.42
C LEU A 7 16.36 5.70 7.39
N SER A 8 17.04 5.64 8.55
CA SER A 8 18.47 5.32 8.66
C SER A 8 18.81 3.95 8.03
N ALA A 9 18.02 2.93 8.34
CA ALA A 9 18.17 1.60 7.74
C ALA A 9 17.92 1.65 6.23
N PHE A 10 16.90 2.37 5.78
CA PHE A 10 16.62 2.56 4.36
C PHE A 10 17.80 3.16 3.60
N HIS A 11 18.39 4.23 4.12
CA HIS A 11 19.56 4.89 3.52
C HIS A 11 20.83 4.03 3.53
N THR A 12 20.92 3.09 4.47
CA THR A 12 22.04 2.12 4.53
C THR A 12 21.88 1.04 3.47
N HIS A 13 20.69 0.44 3.36
CA HIS A 13 20.42 -0.69 2.47
C HIS A 13 20.15 -0.30 1.01
N LYS A 14 19.58 0.89 0.77
CA LYS A 14 19.31 1.46 -0.56
C LYS A 14 18.64 0.47 -1.54
N PRO A 15 17.48 -0.05 -1.23
CA PRO A 15 16.82 -1.05 -2.06
C PRO A 15 16.52 -0.48 -3.46
N ARG A 16 16.72 -1.29 -4.49
CA ARG A 16 16.48 -0.95 -5.90
C ARG A 16 15.24 -1.64 -6.44
N SER A 17 14.96 -2.82 -5.89
CA SER A 17 13.88 -3.69 -6.32
C SER A 17 13.01 -4.10 -5.14
N ILE A 18 11.70 -4.16 -5.39
CA ILE A 18 10.70 -4.49 -4.38
C ILE A 18 9.82 -5.63 -4.90
N VAL A 19 9.76 -6.73 -4.17
CA VAL A 19 8.73 -7.75 -4.34
C VAL A 19 7.56 -7.44 -3.40
N VAL A 20 6.35 -7.37 -3.94
CA VAL A 20 5.12 -7.22 -3.16
C VAL A 20 4.56 -8.61 -2.92
N VAL A 21 4.53 -9.04 -1.67
CA VAL A 21 3.96 -10.35 -1.32
C VAL A 21 2.43 -10.31 -1.27
N PRO A 22 1.73 -11.45 -1.36
CA PRO A 22 0.29 -11.53 -1.18
C PRO A 22 -0.18 -10.79 0.07
N VAL A 23 -1.22 -9.98 -0.08
CA VAL A 23 -1.73 -9.08 0.96
C VAL A 23 -2.51 -9.88 2.00
N LEU A 24 -2.23 -9.64 3.28
CA LEU A 24 -3.01 -10.20 4.37
C LEU A 24 -4.26 -9.35 4.59
N ASN A 25 -5.43 -9.94 4.37
CA ASN A 25 -6.71 -9.25 4.55
C ASN A 25 -7.34 -9.64 5.89
N GLU A 26 -7.38 -8.70 6.83
CA GLU A 26 -8.06 -8.86 8.12
C GLU A 26 -9.47 -8.22 8.11
N SER A 27 -9.88 -7.62 7.00
CA SER A 27 -11.22 -7.08 6.84
C SER A 27 -12.24 -8.17 6.45
N PRO A 28 -13.54 -7.97 6.69
CA PRO A 28 -14.58 -8.90 6.25
C PRO A 28 -14.82 -8.88 4.73
N GLU A 29 -14.27 -7.91 3.99
CA GLU A 29 -14.49 -7.76 2.55
C GLU A 29 -13.52 -8.64 1.76
N ILE A 30 -14.03 -9.69 1.13
CA ILE A 30 -13.21 -10.68 0.40
C ILE A 30 -12.51 -10.05 -0.81
N SER A 31 -13.14 -9.07 -1.47
CA SER A 31 -12.58 -8.39 -2.63
C SER A 31 -11.45 -7.40 -2.31
N ALA A 32 -11.20 -7.10 -1.05
CA ALA A 32 -10.23 -6.09 -0.62
C ALA A 32 -8.82 -6.40 -1.12
N ALA A 33 -8.31 -7.61 -0.92
CA ALA A 33 -6.94 -7.97 -1.32
C ALA A 33 -6.73 -7.91 -2.84
N PRO A 34 -7.57 -8.52 -3.72
CA PRO A 34 -7.38 -8.40 -5.16
C PRO A 34 -7.54 -6.97 -5.68
N VAL A 35 -8.45 -6.16 -5.12
CA VAL A 35 -8.58 -4.75 -5.50
C VAL A 35 -7.33 -3.98 -5.10
N PHE A 36 -6.85 -4.16 -3.86
CA PHE A 36 -5.65 -3.49 -3.38
C PHE A 36 -4.42 -3.83 -4.22
N ILE A 37 -4.14 -5.13 -4.44
CA ILE A 37 -2.94 -5.58 -5.15
C ILE A 37 -2.89 -5.05 -6.61
N SER A 38 -4.04 -4.81 -7.23
CA SER A 38 -4.11 -4.22 -8.57
C SER A 38 -3.65 -2.76 -8.64
N THR A 39 -3.52 -2.07 -7.48
CA THR A 39 -3.22 -0.65 -7.42
C THR A 39 -1.82 -0.33 -6.88
N ILE A 40 -1.09 -1.31 -6.33
CA ILE A 40 0.16 -1.08 -5.59
C ILE A 40 1.38 -0.85 -6.49
N THR A 41 1.44 -1.50 -7.65
CA THR A 41 2.63 -1.49 -8.50
C THR A 41 2.96 -0.09 -9.02
N ARG A 42 1.95 0.64 -9.46
CA ARG A 42 2.12 1.96 -10.08
C ARG A 42 2.80 2.97 -9.16
N PRO A 43 2.29 3.25 -7.93
CA PRO A 43 2.89 4.26 -7.07
C PRO A 43 4.33 3.90 -6.64
N LEU A 44 4.65 2.62 -6.48
CA LEU A 44 6.03 2.17 -6.20
C LEU A 44 6.95 2.40 -7.40
N ALA A 45 6.49 2.08 -8.61
CA ALA A 45 7.25 2.32 -9.83
C ALA A 45 7.44 3.83 -10.09
N GLU A 46 6.41 4.65 -9.86
CA GLU A 46 6.50 6.12 -9.94
C GLU A 46 7.47 6.71 -8.91
N ARG A 47 7.69 6.02 -7.76
CA ARG A 47 8.75 6.38 -6.80
C ARG A 47 10.15 5.92 -7.24
N GLY A 48 10.28 5.27 -8.40
CA GLY A 48 11.54 4.89 -9.00
C GLY A 48 12.13 3.57 -8.48
N TYR A 49 11.28 2.61 -8.15
CA TYR A 49 11.69 1.24 -7.82
C TYR A 49 11.34 0.27 -8.94
N TYR A 50 12.19 -0.75 -9.14
CA TYR A 50 11.76 -1.91 -9.89
C TYR A 50 10.78 -2.72 -9.05
N VAL A 51 9.57 -2.93 -9.55
CA VAL A 51 8.54 -3.71 -8.85
C VAL A 51 8.31 -5.02 -9.60
N PHE A 52 8.49 -6.13 -8.90
CA PHE A 52 8.20 -7.44 -9.48
C PHE A 52 6.72 -7.54 -9.85
N PRO A 53 6.37 -8.12 -11.02
CA PRO A 53 4.97 -8.27 -11.43
C PRO A 53 4.19 -9.07 -10.40
N VAL A 54 3.22 -8.46 -9.75
CA VAL A 54 2.50 -9.05 -8.60
C VAL A 54 1.81 -10.37 -8.93
N TYR A 55 1.32 -10.53 -10.17
CA TYR A 55 0.73 -11.77 -10.62
C TYR A 55 1.76 -12.92 -10.73
N LEU A 56 2.94 -12.64 -11.28
CA LEU A 56 4.01 -13.64 -11.37
C LEU A 56 4.56 -13.99 -9.99
N THR A 57 4.64 -13.00 -9.09
CA THR A 57 5.01 -13.24 -7.68
C THR A 57 4.07 -14.24 -7.02
N ASP A 58 2.75 -14.05 -7.16
CA ASP A 58 1.74 -14.97 -6.61
C ASP A 58 1.86 -16.37 -7.21
N LEU A 59 2.04 -16.49 -8.52
CA LEU A 59 2.23 -17.79 -9.18
C LEU A 59 3.46 -18.53 -8.66
N ILE A 60 4.61 -17.87 -8.60
CA ILE A 60 5.85 -18.46 -8.12
C ILE A 60 5.70 -18.92 -6.66
N LEU A 61 5.12 -18.08 -5.80
CA LEU A 61 4.90 -18.46 -4.40
C LEU A 61 4.01 -19.71 -4.30
N ARG A 62 2.94 -19.80 -5.07
CA ARG A 62 2.05 -20.98 -5.11
C ARG A 62 2.77 -22.23 -5.59
N ASP A 63 3.61 -22.13 -6.61
CA ASP A 63 4.40 -23.27 -7.13
C ASP A 63 5.37 -23.82 -6.08
N PHE A 64 5.83 -22.97 -5.15
CA PHE A 64 6.64 -23.38 -4.00
C PHE A 64 5.80 -23.74 -2.76
N GLY A 65 4.49 -23.92 -2.88
CA GLY A 65 3.59 -24.30 -1.78
C GLY A 65 3.24 -23.16 -0.83
N LEU A 66 3.54 -21.91 -1.21
CA LEU A 66 3.29 -20.70 -0.41
C LEU A 66 2.02 -20.00 -0.93
N ALA A 67 0.85 -20.59 -0.69
CA ALA A 67 -0.43 -20.08 -1.17
C ALA A 67 -1.13 -19.14 -0.19
N GLU A 68 -0.83 -19.28 1.12
CA GLU A 68 -1.53 -18.57 2.19
C GLU A 68 -0.77 -17.31 2.60
N ALA A 69 -1.40 -16.13 2.46
CA ALA A 69 -0.80 -14.84 2.82
C ALA A 69 -0.30 -14.82 4.28
N GLY A 70 -1.07 -15.40 5.21
CA GLY A 70 -0.68 -15.48 6.62
C GLY A 70 0.64 -16.23 6.85
N HIS A 71 0.88 -17.30 6.12
CA HIS A 71 2.15 -18.05 6.18
C HIS A 71 3.28 -17.25 5.54
N ILE A 72 3.03 -16.59 4.40
CA ILE A 72 4.03 -15.76 3.71
C ILE A 72 4.50 -14.60 4.58
N HIS A 73 3.59 -13.98 5.33
CA HIS A 73 3.92 -12.88 6.25
C HIS A 73 4.78 -13.31 7.46
N GLN A 74 4.85 -14.60 7.74
CA GLN A 74 5.66 -15.20 8.83
C GLN A 74 6.98 -15.78 8.32
N LEU A 75 7.21 -15.83 6.99
CA LEU A 75 8.44 -16.37 6.42
C LEU A 75 9.64 -15.52 6.80
N ASP A 76 10.79 -16.19 6.90
CA ASP A 76 12.07 -15.51 6.85
C ASP A 76 12.19 -14.80 5.49
N THR A 77 12.52 -13.52 5.51
CA THR A 77 12.64 -12.71 4.30
C THR A 77 13.74 -13.23 3.37
N GLN A 78 14.75 -13.93 3.90
CA GLN A 78 15.80 -14.57 3.10
C GLN A 78 15.21 -15.57 2.10
N ARG A 79 14.10 -16.24 2.44
CA ARG A 79 13.41 -17.11 1.50
C ARG A 79 12.86 -16.36 0.29
N LEU A 80 12.37 -15.13 0.49
CA LEU A 80 11.95 -14.27 -0.62
C LEU A 80 13.14 -13.81 -1.48
N TYR A 81 14.30 -13.56 -0.85
CA TYR A 81 15.52 -13.28 -1.59
C TYR A 81 15.93 -14.46 -2.48
N GLU A 82 15.91 -15.68 -1.94
CA GLU A 82 16.25 -16.90 -2.70
C GLU A 82 15.33 -17.11 -3.91
N LEU A 83 14.04 -16.80 -3.77
CA LEU A 83 13.04 -16.99 -4.82
C LEU A 83 13.09 -15.90 -5.90
N PHE A 84 13.31 -14.66 -5.51
CA PHE A 84 13.12 -13.49 -6.40
C PHE A 84 14.39 -12.70 -6.64
N GLY A 85 15.40 -12.78 -5.77
CA GLY A 85 16.57 -11.90 -5.82
C GLY A 85 16.24 -10.43 -5.55
N ALA A 86 15.05 -10.14 -4.99
CA ALA A 86 14.61 -8.79 -4.68
C ALA A 86 15.41 -8.20 -3.52
N ASP A 87 15.71 -6.90 -3.55
CA ASP A 87 16.41 -6.24 -2.43
C ASP A 87 15.51 -6.05 -1.22
N ALA A 88 14.23 -5.77 -1.44
CA ALA A 88 13.25 -5.59 -0.37
C ALA A 88 11.94 -6.30 -0.67
N ALA A 89 11.22 -6.67 0.38
CA ALA A 89 9.88 -7.22 0.33
C ALA A 89 8.89 -6.27 1.03
N LEU A 90 7.80 -5.98 0.34
CA LEU A 90 6.70 -5.19 0.88
C LEU A 90 5.59 -6.12 1.36
N PHE A 91 5.31 -6.03 2.64
CA PHE A 91 4.20 -6.69 3.33
C PHE A 91 3.10 -5.67 3.58
N VAL A 92 1.86 -6.05 3.28
CA VAL A 92 0.71 -5.18 3.50
C VAL A 92 -0.38 -5.96 4.21
N ILE A 93 -0.95 -5.32 5.25
CA ILE A 93 -2.09 -5.85 5.99
C ILE A 93 -3.24 -4.87 5.82
N ILE A 94 -4.36 -5.34 5.28
CA ILE A 94 -5.60 -4.57 5.22
C ILE A 94 -6.30 -4.70 6.56
N LYS A 95 -6.41 -3.60 7.30
CA LYS A 95 -7.03 -3.54 8.63
C LYS A 95 -8.52 -3.21 8.58
N ASP A 96 -8.91 -2.31 7.68
CA ASP A 96 -10.31 -1.93 7.47
C ASP A 96 -10.57 -1.77 5.98
N TRP A 97 -11.71 -2.29 5.55
CA TRP A 97 -12.23 -2.15 4.21
C TRP A 97 -13.73 -2.21 4.31
N SER A 98 -14.33 -1.11 4.70
CA SER A 98 -15.73 -1.07 5.09
C SER A 98 -16.49 0.08 4.45
N SER A 99 -17.77 -0.16 4.23
CA SER A 99 -18.75 0.87 3.91
C SER A 99 -19.83 0.90 4.99
N LYS A 100 -20.12 2.06 5.54
CA LYS A 100 -21.18 2.27 6.52
C LYS A 100 -22.24 3.20 5.95
N TYR A 101 -23.48 2.76 5.98
CA TYR A 101 -24.65 3.52 5.57
C TYR A 101 -25.43 3.93 6.82
N ILE A 102 -25.59 5.22 7.05
CA ILE A 102 -26.43 5.77 8.09
C ILE A 102 -27.38 6.74 7.41
N LEU A 103 -28.68 6.52 7.51
CA LEU A 103 -29.87 7.20 6.95
C LEU A 103 -29.67 8.42 6.02
N LEU A 104 -28.67 9.29 6.25
CA LEU A 104 -28.37 10.50 5.46
C LEU A 104 -26.87 10.68 5.19
N SER A 105 -26.04 9.71 5.56
CA SER A 105 -24.60 9.75 5.32
C SER A 105 -24.09 8.35 5.06
N SER A 106 -23.18 8.23 4.11
CA SER A 106 -22.44 7.02 3.85
C SER A 106 -20.96 7.31 3.99
N THR A 107 -20.24 6.37 4.56
CA THR A 107 -18.80 6.47 4.78
C THR A 107 -18.14 5.21 4.30
N VAL A 108 -17.12 5.36 3.44
CA VAL A 108 -16.24 4.27 3.04
C VAL A 108 -14.88 4.52 3.68
N ALA A 109 -14.33 3.50 4.30
CA ALA A 109 -13.02 3.56 4.94
C ALA A 109 -12.14 2.42 4.44
N VAL A 110 -10.89 2.74 4.18
CA VAL A 110 -9.82 1.76 3.95
C VAL A 110 -8.65 2.08 4.87
N GLU A 111 -8.12 1.06 5.54
CA GLU A 111 -6.95 1.20 6.41
C GLU A 111 -5.96 0.07 6.14
N MET A 112 -4.71 0.42 5.90
CA MET A 112 -3.63 -0.50 5.61
C MET A 112 -2.39 -0.20 6.43
N ASP A 113 -1.76 -1.27 6.89
CA ASP A 113 -0.41 -1.26 7.43
C ASP A 113 0.57 -1.73 6.37
N TYR A 114 1.63 -0.95 6.15
CA TYR A 114 2.71 -1.26 5.21
C TYR A 114 4.00 -1.51 5.99
N LEU A 115 4.74 -2.53 5.57
CA LEU A 115 6.03 -2.88 6.15
C LEU A 115 7.00 -3.29 5.04
N LEU A 116 8.05 -2.50 4.82
CA LEU A 116 9.12 -2.82 3.89
C LEU A 116 10.31 -3.39 4.65
N LYS A 117 10.74 -4.58 4.29
CA LYS A 117 11.90 -5.25 4.89
C LYS A 117 12.97 -5.55 3.86
N ASP A 118 14.23 -5.42 4.25
CA ASP A 118 15.34 -5.97 3.47
C ASP A 118 15.22 -7.50 3.42
N THR A 119 15.37 -8.08 2.23
CA THR A 119 15.17 -9.52 2.05
C THR A 119 16.30 -10.37 2.56
N ARG A 120 17.52 -9.84 2.63
CA ARG A 120 18.71 -10.59 3.06
C ARG A 120 18.86 -10.60 4.59
N THR A 121 18.47 -9.50 5.23
CA THR A 121 18.72 -9.28 6.66
C THR A 121 17.47 -9.28 7.53
N GLY A 122 16.28 -9.16 6.91
CA GLY A 122 15.03 -8.98 7.62
C GLY A 122 14.86 -7.61 8.28
N THR A 123 15.82 -6.71 8.10
CA THR A 123 15.78 -5.38 8.69
C THR A 123 14.59 -4.58 8.16
N VAL A 124 13.85 -3.94 9.05
CA VAL A 124 12.78 -3.03 8.69
C VAL A 124 13.37 -1.77 8.08
N LEU A 125 13.06 -1.50 6.82
CA LEU A 125 13.53 -0.34 6.08
C LEU A 125 12.56 0.84 6.18
N TRP A 126 11.27 0.53 6.22
CA TRP A 126 10.20 1.53 6.29
C TRP A 126 8.90 0.87 6.72
N GLN A 127 8.08 1.65 7.40
CA GLN A 127 6.73 1.26 7.78
C GLN A 127 5.80 2.48 7.74
N SER A 128 4.55 2.26 7.38
CA SER A 128 3.50 3.29 7.40
C SER A 128 2.15 2.68 7.70
N ARG A 129 1.27 3.49 8.24
CA ARG A 129 -0.16 3.19 8.35
C ARG A 129 -0.93 4.29 7.64
N GLU A 130 -1.74 3.89 6.67
CA GLU A 130 -2.58 4.81 5.93
C GLU A 130 -4.05 4.47 6.12
N ARG A 131 -4.81 5.50 6.46
CA ARG A 131 -6.26 5.42 6.55
C ARG A 131 -6.89 6.49 5.70
N VAL A 132 -7.70 6.08 4.73
CA VAL A 132 -8.48 6.97 3.89
C VAL A 132 -9.95 6.76 4.20
N VAL A 133 -10.62 7.85 4.51
CA VAL A 133 -12.06 7.85 4.79
C VAL A 133 -12.72 8.83 3.83
N GLN A 134 -13.69 8.35 3.09
CA GLN A 134 -14.52 9.18 2.22
C GLN A 134 -15.97 9.08 2.70
N GLY A 135 -16.57 10.21 3.00
CA GLY A 135 -17.95 10.29 3.48
C GLY A 135 -18.78 11.24 2.65
N SER A 136 -20.05 10.89 2.44
CA SER A 136 -21.10 11.83 2.03
C SER A 136 -21.82 12.31 3.28
N GLY A 137 -21.36 13.42 3.87
CA GLY A 137 -22.10 14.14 4.90
C GLY A 137 -22.68 15.41 4.32
N ALA A 138 -23.88 15.76 4.71
CA ALA A 138 -24.53 17.02 4.36
C ALA A 138 -23.81 18.21 5.03
N ALA A 139 -22.65 18.57 4.52
CA ALA A 139 -21.97 19.82 4.87
C ALA A 139 -22.06 20.77 3.67
N GLY A 140 -23.08 21.59 3.64
CA GLY A 140 -23.24 22.69 2.66
C GLY A 140 -24.34 22.43 1.63
N GLY A 141 -25.54 22.84 1.92
CA GLY A 141 -26.67 22.81 0.99
C GLY A 141 -26.42 23.69 -0.23
N GLY A 142 -26.19 23.07 -1.38
CA GLY A 142 -26.14 23.70 -2.69
C GLY A 142 -26.08 22.63 -3.79
N LEU A 143 -26.38 23.02 -5.02
CA LEU A 143 -26.40 22.14 -6.20
C LEU A 143 -25.06 21.37 -6.38
N ILE A 144 -23.94 21.93 -5.90
CA ILE A 144 -22.62 21.28 -5.89
C ILE A 144 -22.58 20.11 -4.89
N GLY A 145 -23.23 20.25 -3.72
CA GLY A 145 -23.34 19.16 -2.74
C GLY A 145 -24.13 17.96 -3.27
N MET A 146 -25.19 18.19 -4.05
CA MET A 146 -25.99 17.11 -4.68
C MET A 146 -25.22 16.37 -5.78
N ALA A 147 -24.41 17.07 -6.57
CA ALA A 147 -23.59 16.44 -7.60
C ALA A 147 -22.47 15.58 -6.98
N ILE A 148 -21.88 16.03 -5.87
CA ILE A 148 -20.91 15.27 -5.10
C ILE A 148 -21.58 14.03 -4.47
N THR A 149 -22.79 14.16 -3.96
CA THR A 149 -23.54 13.04 -3.36
C THR A 149 -23.88 11.97 -4.40
N ALA A 150 -24.26 12.36 -5.62
CA ALA A 150 -24.52 11.41 -6.71
C ALA A 150 -23.25 10.70 -7.20
N ALA A 151 -22.13 11.42 -7.32
CA ALA A 151 -20.84 10.84 -7.66
C ALA A 151 -20.34 9.89 -6.56
N VAL A 152 -20.54 10.25 -5.30
CA VAL A 152 -20.19 9.43 -4.13
C VAL A 152 -21.06 8.17 -4.09
N ASN A 153 -22.36 8.23 -4.33
CA ASN A 153 -23.22 7.04 -4.37
C ASN A 153 -22.85 6.08 -5.50
N ALA A 154 -22.36 6.57 -6.64
CA ALA A 154 -21.80 5.73 -7.70
C ALA A 154 -20.44 5.12 -7.30
N MET A 155 -19.69 5.74 -6.41
CA MET A 155 -18.41 5.23 -5.87
C MET A 155 -18.56 4.18 -4.76
N PHE A 156 -19.73 4.09 -4.11
CA PHE A 156 -19.92 3.16 -2.97
C PHE A 156 -19.84 1.68 -3.31
N THR A 157 -19.84 1.32 -4.55
CA THR A 157 -19.60 -0.05 -5.02
C THR A 157 -18.19 -0.26 -5.56
N ASP A 158 -17.40 0.81 -5.73
CA ASP A 158 -16.05 0.73 -6.28
C ASP A 158 -15.00 1.28 -5.30
N TYR A 159 -14.34 0.37 -4.60
CA TYR A 159 -13.22 0.71 -3.70
C TYR A 159 -11.92 1.06 -4.43
N LEU A 160 -11.87 0.85 -5.74
CA LEU A 160 -10.64 1.04 -6.52
C LEU A 160 -10.07 2.46 -6.45
N PRO A 161 -10.87 3.54 -6.53
CA PRO A 161 -10.36 4.90 -6.36
C PRO A 161 -9.75 5.16 -4.99
N LEU A 162 -10.37 4.64 -3.92
CA LEU A 162 -9.85 4.79 -2.55
C LEU A 162 -8.55 4.02 -2.36
N ALA A 163 -8.47 2.78 -2.86
CA ALA A 163 -7.26 1.99 -2.83
C ALA A 163 -6.11 2.68 -3.58
N ARG A 164 -6.39 3.26 -4.76
CA ARG A 164 -5.42 4.06 -5.52
C ARG A 164 -4.96 5.28 -4.73
N GLN A 165 -5.89 6.02 -4.13
CA GLN A 165 -5.57 7.18 -3.32
C GLN A 165 -4.70 6.81 -2.12
N ALA A 166 -5.09 5.78 -1.37
CA ALA A 166 -4.34 5.31 -0.22
C ALA A 166 -2.92 4.88 -0.59
N ASN A 167 -2.78 4.06 -1.63
CA ASN A 167 -1.47 3.63 -2.12
C ASN A 167 -0.62 4.80 -2.63
N SER A 168 -1.22 5.77 -3.31
CA SER A 168 -0.47 6.95 -3.77
C SER A 168 -0.01 7.80 -2.59
N GLN A 169 -0.83 7.98 -1.56
CA GLN A 169 -0.48 8.75 -0.37
C GLN A 169 0.58 8.06 0.50
N ALA A 170 0.49 6.74 0.65
CA ALA A 170 1.39 5.96 1.48
C ALA A 170 2.87 6.15 1.13
N PHE A 171 3.18 6.31 -0.16
CA PHE A 171 4.57 6.39 -0.64
C PHE A 171 5.07 7.81 -0.88
N LEU A 172 4.24 8.83 -0.65
CA LEU A 172 4.63 10.23 -0.81
C LEU A 172 5.16 10.85 0.50
N PRO A 173 6.08 11.83 0.40
CA PRO A 173 6.53 12.59 1.56
C PRO A 173 5.36 13.19 2.35
N PRO A 174 5.53 13.45 3.67
CA PRO A 174 6.76 13.28 4.46
C PRO A 174 6.94 11.91 5.11
N ARG A 175 5.99 10.98 4.99
CA ARG A 175 6.02 9.66 5.65
C ARG A 175 6.26 8.49 4.68
N GLY A 176 6.29 8.78 3.40
CA GLY A 176 6.43 7.78 2.36
C GLY A 176 7.86 7.25 2.17
N LEU A 177 8.11 6.69 1.00
CA LEU A 177 9.42 6.18 0.62
C LEU A 177 10.25 7.27 -0.06
N PRO A 178 11.56 7.38 0.24
CA PRO A 178 12.48 8.18 -0.55
C PRO A 178 12.46 7.78 -2.04
N ALA A 179 12.90 8.67 -2.90
CA ALA A 179 13.02 8.37 -4.32
C ALA A 179 13.98 7.20 -4.54
N GLY A 180 13.54 6.20 -5.29
CA GLY A 180 14.34 5.05 -5.69
C GLY A 180 15.29 5.38 -6.84
N PRO A 181 16.20 4.44 -7.19
CA PRO A 181 17.31 4.69 -8.12
C PRO A 181 16.89 5.04 -9.55
N TYR A 182 15.66 4.76 -9.91
CA TYR A 182 15.11 5.08 -11.24
C TYR A 182 14.29 6.37 -11.28
N HIS A 183 14.25 7.13 -10.18
CA HIS A 183 13.58 8.41 -10.08
C HIS A 183 14.54 9.58 -10.29
N ALA A 184 14.08 10.66 -10.92
CA ALA A 184 14.90 11.84 -11.19
C ALA A 184 15.42 12.55 -9.91
N GLU A 185 14.70 12.43 -8.81
CA GLU A 185 15.07 13.01 -7.51
C GLU A 185 15.87 12.05 -6.62
N TYR A 186 16.36 10.93 -7.13
CA TYR A 186 17.12 9.97 -6.32
C TYR A 186 18.27 10.64 -5.55
N GLY A 187 18.29 10.44 -4.24
CA GLY A 187 19.27 11.03 -3.34
C GLY A 187 19.16 12.54 -3.09
N ARG A 188 18.12 13.20 -3.64
CA ARG A 188 17.91 14.65 -3.52
C ARG A 188 16.66 15.01 -2.72
N ASP A 189 15.83 14.05 -2.37
CA ASP A 189 14.55 14.27 -1.70
C ASP A 189 14.60 14.05 -0.18
N GLN A 190 15.80 13.91 0.40
CA GLN A 190 15.99 13.61 1.83
C GLN A 190 15.39 14.69 2.76
N GLU A 191 15.37 15.95 2.32
CA GLU A 191 14.79 17.05 3.10
C GLU A 191 13.26 16.99 3.19
N LYS A 192 12.61 16.16 2.37
CA LYS A 192 11.15 16.01 2.32
C LYS A 192 10.63 15.04 3.39
N PHE A 193 11.52 14.30 4.08
CA PHE A 193 11.20 13.26 5.07
C PHE A 193 11.62 13.56 6.50
#